data_a4ca73431b8f3100fc376c89dcb783a1
#
_entry.id   a4ca73431b8f3100fc376c89dcb783a1
#
_cell.length_a   1.000
_cell.length_b   1.000
_cell.length_c   1.000
_cell.angle_alpha   90.00
_cell.angle_beta   90.00
_cell.angle_gamma   90.00
#
_symmetry.space_group_name_H-M   'P 1'
#
loop_
_entity.id
_entity.type
_entity.pdbx_description
1 polymer ?
#
loop_
_entity_poly.entity_id
_entity_poly.type
_entity_poly.pdbx_seq_one_letter_code
_entity_poly.pdbx_strand_id
1 'polypeptide(L)'
;GGSIGQAVFGQLVRKVAGENIPLMKVNLHGNSTTYYACYGQHVVVYKLAIGETVSVESGNILAFTNDCDYSVRFLGIGVLSQKGLATTTLVGRGDDAYVALLSVGNPLVLSNVKSMNNIAVDPDAVIGWFSKNGMSDPQIKANVSWKTFIGQTSGESYTFEWSGNDQVTVLMQPCERR
;
A
#
# COMPACT_ATOMS: atom_id res chain seq x y z
N GLY A 1 -0.17 -21.76 -17.69
CA GLY A 1 0.68 -22.56 -16.83
C GLY A 1 1.78 -21.70 -16.22
N GLY A 2 1.48 -21.02 -15.10
CA GLY A 2 2.50 -20.34 -14.31
C GLY A 2 3.42 -21.39 -13.69
N SER A 3 4.73 -21.24 -13.90
CA SER A 3 5.70 -22.21 -13.41
C SER A 3 5.68 -22.25 -11.87
N ILE A 4 5.85 -23.44 -11.31
CA ILE A 4 5.99 -23.68 -9.87
C ILE A 4 7.05 -22.73 -9.25
N GLY A 5 8.08 -22.36 -10.01
CA GLY A 5 9.10 -21.40 -9.59
C GLY A 5 8.60 -19.99 -9.32
N GLN A 6 7.61 -19.48 -10.06
CA GLN A 6 7.04 -18.14 -9.81
C GLN A 6 6.20 -18.11 -8.53
N ALA A 7 5.46 -19.19 -8.25
CA ALA A 7 4.68 -19.30 -7.01
C ALA A 7 5.58 -19.38 -5.77
N VAL A 8 6.67 -20.15 -5.83
CA VAL A 8 7.65 -20.29 -4.73
C VAL A 8 8.40 -18.96 -4.50
N PHE A 9 8.82 -18.28 -5.57
CA PHE A 9 9.49 -16.99 -5.46
C PHE A 9 8.57 -15.94 -4.86
N GLY A 10 7.30 -15.87 -5.29
CA GLY A 10 6.30 -14.96 -4.72
C GLY A 10 6.05 -15.21 -3.21
N GLN A 11 6.02 -16.48 -2.77
CA GLN A 11 5.89 -16.81 -1.35
C GLN A 11 7.15 -16.43 -0.54
N LEU A 12 8.33 -16.59 -1.11
CA LEU A 12 9.58 -16.20 -0.46
C LEU A 12 9.68 -14.70 -0.27
N VAL A 13 9.33 -13.92 -1.31
CA VAL A 13 9.31 -12.45 -1.25
C VAL A 13 8.33 -11.96 -0.18
N ARG A 14 7.13 -12.54 -0.08
CA ARG A 14 6.15 -12.22 0.97
C ARG A 14 6.70 -12.49 2.38
N LYS A 15 7.34 -13.64 2.57
CA LYS A 15 7.91 -14.01 3.87
C LYS A 15 9.03 -13.07 4.30
N VAL A 16 9.87 -12.63 3.37
CA VAL A 16 10.92 -11.63 3.62
C VAL A 16 10.35 -10.24 3.87
N ALA A 17 9.22 -9.90 3.21
CA ALA A 17 8.48 -8.66 3.41
C ALA A 17 7.68 -8.60 4.73
N GLY A 18 7.69 -9.67 5.53
CA GLY A 18 6.90 -9.76 6.76
C GLY A 18 5.41 -10.07 6.52
N GLU A 19 5.01 -10.33 5.28
CA GLU A 19 3.65 -10.72 4.93
C GLU A 19 3.43 -12.21 5.22
N ASN A 20 2.93 -12.50 6.40
CA ASN A 20 2.63 -13.88 6.82
C ASN A 20 1.22 -14.36 6.41
N ILE A 21 0.42 -13.52 5.78
CA ILE A 21 -0.97 -13.87 5.45
C ILE A 21 -1.05 -14.38 4.01
N PRO A 22 -1.35 -15.68 3.80
CA PRO A 22 -1.57 -16.20 2.46
C PRO A 22 -2.84 -15.59 1.85
N LEU A 23 -2.77 -15.17 0.58
CA LEU A 23 -3.97 -14.77 -0.15
C LEU A 23 -4.87 -16.00 -0.35
N MET A 24 -6.14 -15.83 -0.01
CA MET A 24 -7.17 -16.83 -0.21
C MET A 24 -8.04 -16.43 -1.41
N LYS A 25 -8.17 -17.33 -2.38
CA LYS A 25 -9.09 -17.14 -3.50
C LYS A 25 -10.47 -17.69 -3.13
N VAL A 26 -11.47 -16.82 -3.17
CA VAL A 26 -12.87 -17.19 -2.93
C VAL A 26 -13.59 -17.27 -4.28
N ASN A 27 -14.16 -18.43 -4.59
CA ASN A 27 -15.01 -18.64 -5.76
C ASN A 27 -16.45 -18.77 -5.29
N LEU A 28 -17.32 -17.90 -5.79
CA LEU A 28 -18.76 -17.96 -5.51
C LEU A 28 -19.46 -18.78 -6.60
N HIS A 29 -20.39 -19.63 -6.18
CA HIS A 29 -21.19 -20.46 -7.07
C HIS A 29 -22.67 -20.06 -6.97
N GLY A 30 -23.35 -19.97 -8.10
CA GLY A 30 -24.76 -19.60 -8.17
C GLY A 30 -25.02 -18.17 -7.65
N ASN A 31 -26.19 -17.95 -7.06
CA ASN A 31 -26.60 -16.65 -6.50
C ASN A 31 -26.12 -16.49 -5.05
N SER A 32 -24.81 -16.56 -4.83
CA SER A 32 -24.21 -16.43 -3.50
C SER A 32 -23.76 -15.02 -3.21
N THR A 33 -23.87 -14.59 -1.96
CA THR A 33 -23.33 -13.29 -1.46
C THR A 33 -22.33 -13.54 -0.35
N THR A 34 -21.20 -12.88 -0.39
CA THR A 34 -20.19 -12.97 0.65
C THR A 34 -19.95 -11.58 1.24
N TYR A 35 -19.83 -11.52 2.57
CA TYR A 35 -19.52 -10.30 3.31
C TYR A 35 -18.11 -10.39 3.89
N TYR A 36 -17.34 -9.33 3.74
CA TYR A 36 -15.98 -9.20 4.28
C TYR A 36 -15.94 -8.06 5.29
N ALA A 37 -15.29 -8.28 6.42
CA ALA A 37 -15.07 -7.27 7.46
C ALA A 37 -13.78 -7.56 8.23
N CYS A 38 -13.23 -6.56 8.92
CA CYS A 38 -12.08 -6.71 9.79
C CYS A 38 -12.21 -5.82 11.02
N TYR A 39 -12.43 -6.41 12.17
CA TYR A 39 -12.39 -5.78 13.52
C TYR A 39 -13.02 -4.39 13.64
N GLY A 40 -14.15 -4.13 12.97
CA GLY A 40 -14.82 -2.82 13.02
C GLY A 40 -14.08 -1.69 12.31
N GLN A 41 -13.05 -1.99 11.52
CA GLN A 41 -12.40 -0.97 10.70
C GLN A 41 -13.31 -0.48 9.58
N HIS A 42 -13.08 0.74 9.12
CA HIS A 42 -13.74 1.26 7.93
C HIS A 42 -13.24 0.52 6.69
N VAL A 43 -14.18 0.16 5.83
CA VAL A 43 -13.87 -0.44 4.52
C VAL A 43 -14.18 0.58 3.44
N VAL A 44 -13.18 0.90 2.63
CA VAL A 44 -13.34 1.78 1.48
C VAL A 44 -13.06 0.98 0.22
N VAL A 45 -14.00 1.03 -0.73
CA VAL A 45 -13.89 0.30 -1.99
C VAL A 45 -13.57 1.27 -3.11
N TYR A 46 -12.51 0.97 -3.86
CA TYR A 46 -12.10 1.71 -5.03
C TYR A 46 -12.17 0.83 -6.27
N LYS A 47 -12.61 1.43 -7.38
CA LYS A 47 -12.50 0.84 -8.71
C LYS A 47 -11.24 1.38 -9.37
N LEU A 48 -10.37 0.49 -9.80
CA LEU A 48 -9.17 0.84 -10.56
C LEU A 48 -9.50 0.87 -12.06
N ALA A 49 -9.09 1.93 -12.74
CA ALA A 49 -9.10 1.95 -14.20
C ALA A 49 -8.04 0.96 -14.74
N ILE A 50 -8.19 0.56 -16.00
CA ILE A 50 -7.19 -0.29 -16.68
C ILE A 50 -5.84 0.46 -16.72
N GLY A 51 -4.80 -0.18 -16.16
CA GLY A 51 -3.46 0.39 -16.02
C GLY A 51 -3.27 1.29 -14.80
N GLU A 52 -4.33 1.67 -14.09
CA GLU A 52 -4.20 2.39 -12.83
C GLU A 52 -3.61 1.46 -11.76
N THR A 53 -2.71 2.01 -10.97
CA THR A 53 -2.04 1.29 -9.90
C THR A 53 -2.44 1.83 -8.53
N VAL A 54 -2.54 0.94 -7.56
CA VAL A 54 -2.55 1.30 -6.14
C VAL A 54 -1.45 0.54 -5.43
N SER A 55 -0.60 1.26 -4.71
CA SER A 55 0.38 0.69 -3.79
C SER A 55 -0.15 0.82 -2.38
N VAL A 56 -0.23 -0.29 -1.67
CA VAL A 56 -0.92 -0.38 -0.38
C VAL A 56 -0.03 -1.08 0.64
N GLU A 57 -0.07 -0.63 1.86
CA GLU A 57 0.43 -1.43 2.98
C GLU A 57 -0.40 -2.71 3.10
N SER A 58 0.26 -3.86 3.15
CA SER A 58 -0.43 -5.17 3.07
C SER A 58 -1.48 -5.38 4.15
N GLY A 59 -1.25 -4.86 5.36
CA GLY A 59 -2.20 -4.91 6.46
C GLY A 59 -3.50 -4.12 6.23
N ASN A 60 -3.52 -3.23 5.25
CA ASN A 60 -4.69 -2.42 4.89
C ASN A 60 -5.50 -3.01 3.72
N ILE A 61 -5.14 -4.17 3.17
CA ILE A 61 -5.92 -4.83 2.11
C ILE A 61 -6.90 -5.81 2.75
N LEU A 62 -8.20 -5.62 2.51
CA LEU A 62 -9.23 -6.56 2.89
C LEU A 62 -9.50 -7.59 1.78
N ALA A 63 -9.71 -7.12 0.57
CA ALA A 63 -10.01 -7.95 -0.59
C ALA A 63 -9.75 -7.20 -1.89
N PHE A 64 -9.61 -7.93 -2.99
CA PHE A 64 -9.60 -7.40 -4.34
C PHE A 64 -10.14 -8.42 -5.33
N THR A 65 -10.61 -7.95 -6.48
CA THR A 65 -11.17 -8.81 -7.53
C THR A 65 -10.09 -9.42 -8.42
N ASN A 66 -10.44 -10.45 -9.19
CA ASN A 66 -9.51 -11.12 -10.10
C ASN A 66 -9.00 -10.22 -11.24
N ASP A 67 -9.69 -9.12 -11.52
CA ASP A 67 -9.26 -8.13 -12.52
C ASP A 67 -8.14 -7.21 -12.02
N CYS A 68 -7.62 -7.48 -10.82
CA CYS A 68 -6.43 -6.84 -10.29
C CYS A 68 -5.22 -7.78 -10.38
N ASP A 69 -4.13 -7.32 -11.02
CA ASP A 69 -2.82 -7.97 -10.90
C ASP A 69 -2.19 -7.60 -9.56
N TYR A 70 -1.79 -8.61 -8.82
CA TYR A 70 -1.17 -8.47 -7.50
C TYR A 70 0.33 -8.73 -7.56
N SER A 71 1.10 -7.84 -6.93
CA SER A 71 2.54 -8.02 -6.73
C SER A 71 2.99 -7.40 -5.40
N VAL A 72 4.09 -7.90 -4.86
CA VAL A 72 4.77 -7.32 -3.69
C VAL A 72 6.12 -6.81 -4.14
N ARG A 73 6.49 -5.61 -3.68
CA ARG A 73 7.76 -4.99 -4.00
C ARG A 73 8.32 -4.22 -2.81
N PHE A 74 9.61 -3.96 -2.83
CA PHE A 74 10.28 -3.17 -1.81
C PHE A 74 10.40 -1.72 -2.25
N LEU A 75 10.09 -0.79 -1.34
CA LEU A 75 10.29 0.64 -1.53
C LEU A 75 11.72 0.99 -1.14
N GLY A 76 12.53 1.33 -2.14
CA GLY A 76 13.89 1.81 -1.95
C GLY A 76 14.90 0.79 -1.44
N ILE A 77 16.18 1.18 -1.43
CA ILE A 77 17.27 0.41 -0.84
C ILE A 77 17.27 0.74 0.66
N GLY A 78 16.39 0.09 1.40
CA GLY A 78 16.23 0.34 2.82
C GLY A 78 17.30 -0.31 3.69
N VAL A 79 18.51 0.24 3.71
CA VAL A 79 19.49 -0.08 4.77
C VAL A 79 19.11 0.56 6.10
N LEU A 80 18.10 1.44 6.13
CA LEU A 80 17.75 2.26 7.30
C LEU A 80 16.56 1.76 8.13
N SER A 81 15.78 0.81 7.66
CA SER A 81 14.75 0.20 8.51
C SER A 81 15.01 -1.28 8.65
N GLN A 82 15.09 -1.76 9.90
CA GLN A 82 15.19 -3.18 10.24
C GLN A 82 13.95 -3.98 9.78
N LYS A 83 12.88 -3.28 9.37
CA LYS A 83 11.70 -3.81 8.68
C LYS A 83 11.75 -3.25 7.27
N GLY A 84 12.13 -4.05 6.27
CA GLY A 84 12.10 -3.62 4.87
C GLY A 84 10.74 -2.98 4.56
N LEU A 85 10.75 -1.78 3.94
CA LEU A 85 9.53 -1.12 3.50
C LEU A 85 9.00 -1.89 2.27
N ALA A 86 8.20 -2.91 2.53
CA ALA A 86 7.50 -3.64 1.49
C ALA A 86 6.12 -3.05 1.26
N THR A 87 5.70 -2.99 0.02
CA THR A 87 4.35 -2.57 -0.36
C THR A 87 3.73 -3.57 -1.31
N THR A 88 2.45 -3.78 -1.17
CA THR A 88 1.64 -4.50 -2.14
C THR A 88 1.19 -3.56 -3.24
N THR A 89 1.33 -3.97 -4.48
CA THR A 89 0.85 -3.23 -5.64
C THR A 89 -0.25 -4.01 -6.33
N LEU A 90 -1.38 -3.36 -6.58
CA LEU A 90 -2.47 -3.86 -7.40
C LEU A 90 -2.59 -2.99 -8.65
N VAL A 91 -2.77 -3.63 -9.80
CA VAL A 91 -2.95 -2.95 -11.10
C VAL A 91 -4.26 -3.40 -11.72
N GLY A 92 -5.12 -2.45 -12.09
CA GLY A 92 -6.36 -2.75 -12.79
C GLY A 92 -6.08 -3.33 -14.18
N ARG A 93 -6.73 -4.46 -14.50
CA ARG A 93 -6.60 -5.17 -15.78
C ARG A 93 -7.92 -5.34 -16.54
N GLY A 94 -9.01 -5.15 -15.85
CA GLY A 94 -10.34 -5.32 -16.44
C GLY A 94 -11.35 -4.32 -15.86
N ASP A 95 -12.57 -4.43 -16.35
CA ASP A 95 -13.66 -3.52 -15.98
C ASP A 95 -14.15 -3.72 -14.54
N ASP A 96 -13.89 -4.88 -13.95
CA ASP A 96 -14.28 -5.23 -12.59
C ASP A 96 -13.09 -5.25 -11.62
N ALA A 97 -12.10 -4.39 -11.86
CA ALA A 97 -10.96 -4.22 -10.97
C ALA A 97 -11.34 -3.38 -9.74
N TYR A 98 -11.69 -4.04 -8.64
CA TYR A 98 -12.02 -3.41 -7.37
C TYR A 98 -11.03 -3.82 -6.29
N VAL A 99 -10.71 -2.87 -5.42
CA VAL A 99 -9.93 -3.09 -4.20
C VAL A 99 -10.69 -2.55 -3.00
N ALA A 100 -10.78 -3.36 -1.95
CA ALA A 100 -11.34 -2.99 -0.66
C ALA A 100 -10.20 -2.77 0.35
N LEU A 101 -10.08 -1.56 0.86
CA LEU A 101 -9.05 -1.13 1.79
C LEU A 101 -9.60 -0.90 3.18
N LEU A 102 -8.79 -1.22 4.18
CA LEU A 102 -9.07 -1.03 5.60
C LEU A 102 -8.48 0.30 6.08
N SER A 103 -9.23 1.00 6.93
CA SER A 103 -8.77 2.20 7.62
C SER A 103 -9.23 2.21 9.06
N VAL A 104 -8.36 2.60 9.97
CA VAL A 104 -8.74 2.92 11.35
C VAL A 104 -9.34 4.31 11.35
N GLY A 105 -10.66 4.39 11.35
CA GLY A 105 -11.41 5.64 11.18
C GLY A 105 -11.59 6.02 9.70
N ASN A 106 -12.18 7.20 9.49
CA ASN A 106 -12.49 7.69 8.15
C ASN A 106 -11.20 8.16 7.46
N PRO A 107 -10.83 7.63 6.28
CA PRO A 107 -9.57 7.98 5.65
C PRO A 107 -9.55 9.42 5.16
N LEU A 108 -8.37 10.03 5.25
CA LEU A 108 -8.05 11.30 4.63
C LEU A 108 -7.51 11.06 3.21
N VAL A 109 -7.86 11.93 2.29
CA VAL A 109 -7.43 11.87 0.89
C VAL A 109 -6.62 13.11 0.56
N LEU A 110 -5.33 12.92 0.24
CA LEU A 110 -4.45 13.97 -0.26
C LEU A 110 -4.17 13.71 -1.74
N SER A 111 -4.37 14.73 -2.59
CA SER A 111 -4.13 14.57 -4.02
C SER A 111 -3.41 15.77 -4.60
N ASN A 112 -2.38 15.52 -5.39
CA ASN A 112 -1.68 16.53 -6.16
C ASN A 112 -1.98 16.48 -7.67
N VAL A 113 -2.91 15.64 -8.10
CA VAL A 113 -3.27 15.46 -9.52
C VAL A 113 -3.68 16.78 -10.20
N LYS A 114 -4.28 17.71 -9.45
CA LYS A 114 -4.69 19.02 -9.98
C LYS A 114 -3.89 20.18 -9.41
N SER A 115 -3.44 20.05 -8.17
CA SER A 115 -2.78 21.15 -7.44
C SER A 115 -1.29 21.26 -7.76
N MET A 116 -0.67 20.16 -8.24
CA MET A 116 0.78 20.04 -8.46
C MET A 116 1.63 20.40 -7.23
N ASN A 117 1.04 20.36 -6.02
CA ASN A 117 1.76 20.58 -4.78
C ASN A 117 2.53 19.31 -4.37
N ASN A 118 3.64 19.49 -3.67
CA ASN A 118 4.33 18.38 -3.04
C ASN A 118 3.47 17.82 -1.88
N ILE A 119 3.49 16.51 -1.72
CA ILE A 119 2.85 15.81 -0.61
C ILE A 119 3.95 15.23 0.27
N ALA A 120 3.91 15.53 1.56
CA ALA A 120 4.80 14.96 2.57
C ALA A 120 3.95 14.40 3.72
N VAL A 121 4.16 13.14 4.08
CA VAL A 121 3.34 12.43 5.05
C VAL A 121 4.16 11.48 5.91
N ASP A 122 3.63 11.17 7.10
CA ASP A 122 4.14 10.13 7.97
C ASP A 122 3.79 8.75 7.38
N PRO A 123 4.78 7.87 7.11
CA PRO A 123 4.53 6.54 6.58
C PRO A 123 3.60 5.67 7.42
N ASP A 124 3.62 5.83 8.75
CA ASP A 124 2.80 5.04 9.66
C ASP A 124 1.31 5.37 9.58
N ALA A 125 0.97 6.54 9.03
CA ALA A 125 -0.41 6.93 8.75
C ALA A 125 -0.86 6.57 7.31
N VAL A 126 0.06 6.18 6.39
CA VAL A 126 -0.29 5.90 5.01
C VAL A 126 -0.99 4.54 4.88
N ILE A 127 -2.18 4.51 4.29
CA ILE A 127 -2.87 3.32 3.84
C ILE A 127 -2.31 2.85 2.51
N GLY A 128 -2.17 3.79 1.56
CA GLY A 128 -1.68 3.54 0.21
C GLY A 128 -1.76 4.77 -0.67
N TRP A 129 -1.32 4.63 -1.90
CA TRP A 129 -1.38 5.70 -2.90
C TRP A 129 -1.73 5.17 -4.27
N PHE A 130 -2.48 5.98 -5.03
CA PHE A 130 -2.93 5.70 -6.39
C PHE A 130 -2.11 6.50 -7.39
N SER A 131 -1.80 5.88 -8.53
CA SER A 131 -1.18 6.54 -9.68
C SER A 131 -1.82 6.07 -10.98
N LYS A 132 -2.13 7.01 -11.88
CA LYS A 132 -2.75 6.71 -13.18
C LYS A 132 -1.76 6.29 -14.25
N ASN A 133 -0.52 6.73 -14.16
CA ASN A 133 0.50 6.60 -15.21
C ASN A 133 1.62 5.63 -14.83
N GLY A 134 1.26 4.54 -14.19
CA GLY A 134 2.22 3.58 -13.66
C GLY A 134 2.54 3.84 -12.19
N MET A 135 3.59 3.21 -11.69
CA MET A 135 3.96 3.30 -10.27
C MET A 135 4.70 4.62 -9.99
N SER A 136 4.24 5.36 -8.98
CA SER A 136 4.89 6.57 -8.50
C SER A 136 5.20 6.40 -7.01
N ASP A 137 6.42 5.97 -6.73
CA ASP A 137 6.86 5.73 -5.35
C ASP A 137 7.30 7.01 -4.65
N PRO A 138 7.08 7.10 -3.32
CA PRO A 138 7.56 8.22 -2.55
C PRO A 138 9.09 8.22 -2.48
N GLN A 139 9.66 9.40 -2.41
CA GLN A 139 11.01 9.58 -1.89
C GLN A 139 10.98 9.42 -0.37
N ILE A 140 11.87 8.58 0.15
CA ILE A 140 12.00 8.35 1.58
C ILE A 140 13.05 9.31 2.12
N LYS A 141 12.65 10.28 2.94
CA LYS A 141 13.54 11.19 3.61
C LYS A 141 13.65 10.88 5.08
N ALA A 142 14.86 10.54 5.52
CA ALA A 142 15.15 10.37 6.94
C ALA A 142 15.33 11.74 7.58
N ASN A 143 14.54 12.05 8.60
CA ASN A 143 14.72 13.23 9.43
C ASN A 143 15.77 12.90 10.52
N VAL A 144 17.05 12.98 10.16
CA VAL A 144 18.14 12.81 11.12
C VAL A 144 18.19 14.05 12.02
N SER A 145 17.56 13.97 13.17
CA SER A 145 17.72 14.99 14.20
C SER A 145 19.12 14.88 14.81
N TRP A 146 19.82 16.00 15.01
CA TRP A 146 21.08 16.09 15.74
C TRP A 146 21.02 15.42 17.14
N LYS A 147 19.84 15.27 17.71
CA LYS A 147 19.58 14.58 18.98
C LYS A 147 19.89 13.08 18.95
N THR A 148 19.86 12.44 17.79
CA THR A 148 20.22 11.02 17.62
C THR A 148 21.71 10.79 17.89
N PHE A 149 22.55 11.81 17.71
CA PHE A 149 23.98 11.76 18.01
C PHE A 149 24.31 11.76 19.50
N ILE A 150 23.38 12.15 20.36
CA ILE A 150 23.58 12.28 21.81
C ILE A 150 22.99 11.08 22.59
N GLY A 151 22.68 9.97 21.90
CA GLY A 151 22.24 8.73 22.58
C GLY A 151 20.81 8.78 23.15
N GLN A 152 20.03 9.82 22.84
CA GLN A 152 18.59 9.80 23.09
C GLN A 152 17.91 9.08 21.91
N THR A 153 17.32 7.94 22.18
CA THR A 153 16.46 7.18 21.26
C THR A 153 15.24 8.01 20.88
N SER A 154 15.42 8.96 19.96
CA SER A 154 14.31 9.48 19.19
C SER A 154 14.07 8.47 18.07
N GLY A 155 12.89 7.88 18.00
CA GLY A 155 12.52 6.97 16.91
C GLY A 155 12.90 7.59 15.57
N GLU A 156 13.53 6.79 14.70
CA GLU A 156 13.88 7.22 13.34
C GLU A 156 12.57 7.61 12.65
N SER A 157 12.34 8.91 12.51
CA SER A 157 11.21 9.41 11.76
C SER A 157 11.63 9.63 10.32
N TYR A 158 11.00 8.95 9.40
CA TYR A 158 11.11 9.25 7.98
C TYR A 158 9.78 9.78 7.46
N THR A 159 9.88 10.48 6.37
CA THR A 159 8.75 11.07 5.67
C THR A 159 8.68 10.50 4.27
N PHE A 160 7.48 10.13 3.84
CA PHE A 160 7.20 9.87 2.44
C PHE A 160 6.89 11.17 1.72
N GLU A 161 7.62 11.44 0.64
CA GLU A 161 7.42 12.65 -0.15
C GLU A 161 7.16 12.32 -1.62
N TRP A 162 6.16 12.96 -2.19
CA TRP A 162 5.88 12.97 -3.62
C TRP A 162 6.01 14.39 -4.15
N SER A 163 6.67 14.52 -5.29
CA SER A 163 6.71 15.77 -6.06
C SER A 163 5.33 16.09 -6.64
N GLY A 164 5.06 17.37 -6.85
CA GLY A 164 3.84 17.81 -7.54
C GLY A 164 3.66 17.21 -8.94
N ASN A 165 4.74 16.77 -9.58
CA ASN A 165 4.70 16.15 -10.90
C ASN A 165 4.31 14.66 -10.87
N ASP A 166 4.32 14.02 -9.71
CA ASP A 166 4.05 12.57 -9.56
C ASP A 166 2.57 12.23 -9.77
N GLN A 167 1.67 13.21 -9.65
CA GLN A 167 0.24 13.06 -9.88
C GLN A 167 -0.39 11.89 -9.12
N VAL A 168 -0.17 11.84 -7.83
CA VAL A 168 -0.65 10.80 -6.94
C VAL A 168 -1.85 11.23 -6.12
N THR A 169 -2.61 10.25 -5.68
CA THR A 169 -3.63 10.39 -4.63
C THR A 169 -3.25 9.47 -3.47
N VAL A 170 -2.95 10.04 -2.32
CA VAL A 170 -2.50 9.34 -1.11
C VAL A 170 -3.67 9.21 -0.15
N LEU A 171 -3.89 7.99 0.35
CA LEU A 171 -4.85 7.70 1.40
C LEU A 171 -4.12 7.56 2.74
N MET A 172 -4.64 8.23 3.74
CA MET A 172 -4.12 8.19 5.10
C MET A 172 -5.21 7.81 6.09
N GLN A 173 -4.86 7.06 7.11
CA GLN A 173 -5.73 6.85 8.26
C GLN A 173 -5.50 7.96 9.30
N PRO A 174 -6.54 8.33 10.11
CA PRO A 174 -6.43 9.43 11.07
C PRO A 174 -5.60 9.11 12.31
N CYS A 175 -5.03 7.93 12.40
CA CYS A 175 -4.11 7.53 13.47
C CYS A 175 -2.93 6.72 12.91
N GLU A 176 -1.79 6.80 13.61
CA GLU A 176 -0.62 5.98 13.30
C GLU A 176 -0.87 4.51 13.63
N ARG A 177 -0.19 3.63 12.93
CA ARG A 177 -0.14 2.21 13.25
C ARG A 177 0.67 2.01 14.53
N ARG A 178 0.18 1.16 15.40
CA ARG A 178 0.86 0.74 16.62
C ARG A 178 1.49 -0.62 16.46
#